data_2b9edd7ddde234eb375d4f1123f25af4
#
_entry.id   2b9edd7ddde234eb375d4f1123f25af4
#
_cell.length_a   1.000
_cell.length_b   1.000
_cell.length_c   1.000
_cell.angle_alpha   90.00
_cell.angle_beta   90.00
_cell.angle_gamma   90.00
#
_symmetry.space_group_name_H-M   'P 1'
#
loop_
_entity.id
_entity.type
_entity.pdbx_description
1 polymer ?
#
loop_
_entity_poly.entity_id
_entity_poly.type
_entity_poly.pdbx_seq_one_letter_code
_entity_poly.pdbx_strand_id
1 'polypeptide(L)'
;MALKKQLDLFFDDLAYYPHCTDDFADGQYRTKKTEAIRKKYIEFNQPCLVSYFVFDLDYSESALAWREENLPEPFWVAQNPKNGHVHICYRLLFPYPTTEIASIKPMQYAAKIQAAMARKLKADAGYSRKLTKNPYNPAWRTMFFTDKSYLLDELADYIVVKALRKSEQEQGLGRNCTLFERGASWSYTEVMEFKRANAPFALWHNAVKDHLKDINGGFPESLPYSEIKATAKSIATWVWQRFSEQGLKQWHAEKGRKGGQKSKRGAKAD
;
A
#
# COMPACT_ATOMS: atom_id res chain seq x y z
N MET A 1 27.82 10.43 -14.52
CA MET A 1 27.18 11.34 -13.51
C MET A 1 25.76 10.87 -13.12
N ALA A 2 24.89 10.45 -14.04
CA ALA A 2 23.51 10.02 -13.72
C ALA A 2 23.43 8.85 -12.72
N LEU A 3 24.21 7.80 -12.91
CA LEU A 3 24.21 6.59 -12.10
C LEU A 3 24.38 6.88 -10.59
N LYS A 4 25.32 7.76 -10.24
CA LYS A 4 25.60 8.11 -8.84
C LYS A 4 24.42 8.82 -8.19
N LYS A 5 23.76 9.72 -8.91
CA LYS A 5 22.61 10.49 -8.40
C LYS A 5 21.43 9.59 -8.02
N GLN A 6 21.11 8.60 -8.87
CA GLN A 6 20.00 7.67 -8.60
C GLN A 6 20.27 6.78 -7.38
N LEU A 7 21.49 6.31 -7.23
CA LEU A 7 21.92 5.54 -6.06
C LEU A 7 21.88 6.43 -4.79
N ASP A 8 22.40 7.65 -4.85
CA ASP A 8 22.36 8.59 -3.72
C ASP A 8 20.90 8.85 -3.29
N LEU A 9 20.00 9.14 -4.24
CA LEU A 9 18.58 9.33 -3.95
C LEU A 9 17.93 8.09 -3.29
N PHE A 10 18.24 6.91 -3.79
CA PHE A 10 17.74 5.67 -3.19
C PHE A 10 18.26 5.48 -1.77
N PHE A 11 19.54 5.72 -1.54
CA PHE A 11 20.14 5.62 -0.21
C PHE A 11 19.51 6.61 0.77
N ASP A 12 19.26 7.85 0.34
CA ASP A 12 18.65 8.89 1.18
C ASP A 12 17.21 8.54 1.58
N ASP A 13 16.44 7.95 0.65
CA ASP A 13 15.05 7.54 0.87
C ASP A 13 14.90 6.29 1.76
N LEU A 14 15.97 5.51 2.00
CA LEU A 14 15.92 4.32 2.86
C LEU A 14 15.60 4.68 4.32
N ALA A 15 14.87 3.79 4.99
CA ALA A 15 14.78 3.83 6.45
C ALA A 15 16.17 3.73 7.09
N TYR A 16 16.34 4.27 8.30
CA TYR A 16 17.61 4.19 9.01
C TYR A 16 18.03 2.74 9.36
N TYR A 17 17.02 1.87 9.62
CA TYR A 17 17.16 0.43 9.83
C TYR A 17 16.22 -0.33 8.91
N PRO A 18 16.53 -0.48 7.61
CA PRO A 18 15.71 -1.26 6.71
C PRO A 18 15.85 -2.75 6.96
N HIS A 19 14.83 -3.54 6.59
CA HIS A 19 15.00 -4.98 6.49
C HIS A 19 15.90 -5.32 5.30
N CYS A 20 16.68 -6.38 5.46
CA CYS A 20 17.54 -6.87 4.40
C CYS A 20 17.82 -8.36 4.56
N THR A 21 18.33 -9.00 3.51
CA THR A 21 18.83 -10.37 3.53
C THR A 21 19.74 -10.64 2.32
N ASP A 22 20.60 -11.61 2.44
CA ASP A 22 21.34 -12.19 1.29
C ASP A 22 20.62 -13.44 0.75
N ASP A 23 19.86 -14.13 1.60
CA ASP A 23 19.05 -15.30 1.25
C ASP A 23 17.77 -15.32 2.07
N PHE A 24 16.63 -15.57 1.42
CA PHE A 24 15.34 -15.65 2.11
C PHE A 24 15.24 -16.88 3.02
N ALA A 25 16.03 -17.95 2.76
CA ALA A 25 16.11 -19.13 3.63
C ALA A 25 16.68 -18.79 5.03
N ASP A 26 17.59 -17.79 5.09
CA ASP A 26 18.18 -17.30 6.36
C ASP A 26 17.28 -16.32 7.10
N GLY A 27 16.12 -15.99 6.53
CA GLY A 27 15.18 -15.00 7.07
C GLY A 27 15.57 -13.56 6.74
N GLN A 28 14.79 -12.63 7.29
CA GLN A 28 14.95 -11.18 7.10
C GLN A 28 15.27 -10.54 8.45
N TYR A 29 16.18 -9.59 8.46
CA TYR A 29 16.57 -8.87 9.68
C TYR A 29 16.78 -7.38 9.39
N ARG A 30 16.80 -6.56 10.43
CA ARG A 30 17.05 -5.12 10.36
C ARG A 30 18.48 -4.82 10.76
N THR A 31 19.14 -3.95 9.99
CA THR A 31 20.43 -3.38 10.34
C THR A 31 20.54 -1.93 9.84
N LYS A 32 21.58 -1.20 10.24
CA LYS A 32 21.81 0.15 9.76
C LYS A 32 21.85 0.18 8.23
N LYS A 33 21.28 1.23 7.61
CA LYS A 33 21.22 1.34 6.13
C LYS A 33 22.62 1.26 5.48
N THR A 34 23.67 1.70 6.16
CA THR A 34 25.06 1.58 5.71
C THR A 34 25.56 0.14 5.57
N GLU A 35 25.00 -0.80 6.35
CA GLU A 35 25.25 -2.23 6.26
C GLU A 35 24.26 -2.94 5.35
N ALA A 36 22.97 -2.57 5.48
CA ALA A 36 21.89 -3.15 4.68
C ALA A 36 22.10 -2.96 3.17
N ILE A 37 22.72 -1.82 2.77
CA ILE A 37 23.00 -1.51 1.36
C ILE A 37 23.99 -2.51 0.70
N ARG A 38 24.70 -3.31 1.48
CA ARG A 38 25.62 -4.34 1.00
C ARG A 38 24.92 -5.68 0.73
N LYS A 39 23.65 -5.82 1.21
CA LYS A 39 22.88 -7.06 1.10
C LYS A 39 22.23 -7.21 -0.28
N LYS A 40 21.95 -8.46 -0.68
CA LYS A 40 21.34 -8.74 -1.99
C LYS A 40 19.93 -8.18 -2.11
N TYR A 41 19.16 -8.24 -1.01
CA TYR A 41 17.80 -7.74 -0.95
C TYR A 41 17.66 -6.71 0.15
N ILE A 42 16.91 -5.64 -0.10
CA ILE A 42 16.74 -4.52 0.82
C ILE A 42 15.31 -3.98 0.77
N GLU A 43 14.81 -3.54 1.93
CA GLU A 43 13.54 -2.81 2.05
C GLU A 43 13.68 -1.44 1.38
N PHE A 44 12.81 -1.16 0.41
CA PHE A 44 12.94 0.00 -0.46
C PHE A 44 12.01 1.16 -0.08
N ASN A 45 10.96 0.91 0.69
CA ASN A 45 10.08 1.92 1.25
C ASN A 45 10.27 2.00 2.76
N GLN A 46 10.19 3.21 3.30
CA GLN A 46 10.16 3.37 4.75
C GLN A 46 8.87 2.82 5.34
N PRO A 47 8.86 2.36 6.59
CA PRO A 47 7.62 2.04 7.30
C PRO A 47 6.64 3.21 7.20
N CYS A 48 5.41 2.93 6.80
CA CYS A 48 4.34 3.92 6.67
C CYS A 48 4.56 5.04 5.63
N LEU A 49 5.53 4.90 4.71
CA LEU A 49 5.76 5.85 3.62
C LEU A 49 6.13 5.14 2.33
N VAL A 50 5.36 5.33 1.27
CA VAL A 50 5.63 4.76 -0.06
C VAL A 50 6.26 5.81 -0.95
N SER A 51 7.53 5.61 -1.29
CA SER A 51 8.34 6.44 -2.19
C SER A 51 8.56 5.76 -3.54
N TYR A 52 8.41 4.44 -3.59
CA TYR A 52 8.73 3.63 -4.77
C TYR A 52 7.63 2.61 -5.07
N PHE A 53 7.34 2.43 -6.35
CA PHE A 53 6.64 1.27 -6.86
C PHE A 53 7.67 0.29 -7.42
N VAL A 54 7.67 -0.93 -6.91
CA VAL A 54 8.53 -2.01 -7.40
C VAL A 54 7.66 -3.16 -7.87
N PHE A 55 8.00 -3.71 -9.04
CA PHE A 55 7.32 -4.82 -9.68
C PHE A 55 8.31 -5.96 -9.88
N ASP A 56 7.97 -7.17 -9.42
CA ASP A 56 8.75 -8.38 -9.64
C ASP A 56 8.22 -9.10 -10.89
N LEU A 57 9.10 -9.34 -11.84
CA LEU A 57 8.79 -10.02 -13.10
C LEU A 57 9.60 -11.32 -13.16
N ASP A 58 8.91 -12.44 -13.00
CA ASP A 58 9.48 -13.79 -12.91
C ASP A 58 9.52 -14.51 -14.25
N TYR A 59 9.87 -13.80 -15.32
CA TYR A 59 10.07 -14.38 -16.65
C TYR A 59 11.33 -13.85 -17.32
N SER A 60 11.90 -14.65 -18.22
CA SER A 60 13.08 -14.26 -18.99
C SER A 60 12.78 -13.07 -19.92
N GLU A 61 13.82 -12.29 -20.27
CA GLU A 61 13.73 -11.14 -21.19
C GLU A 61 12.85 -9.97 -20.69
N SER A 62 12.48 -9.98 -19.41
CA SER A 62 11.60 -8.96 -18.81
C SER A 62 12.25 -7.59 -18.57
N ALA A 63 13.55 -7.43 -18.83
CA ALA A 63 14.28 -6.18 -18.54
C ALA A 63 13.77 -4.96 -19.31
N LEU A 64 13.17 -5.15 -20.48
CA LEU A 64 12.59 -4.11 -21.32
C LEU A 64 11.05 -4.20 -21.41
N ALA A 65 10.40 -5.02 -20.58
CA ALA A 65 8.95 -5.18 -20.56
C ALA A 65 8.19 -3.84 -20.40
N TRP A 66 8.74 -2.90 -19.63
CA TRP A 66 8.19 -1.57 -19.50
C TRP A 66 8.07 -0.82 -20.85
N ARG A 67 9.04 -0.99 -21.74
CA ARG A 67 9.05 -0.37 -23.08
C ARG A 67 8.05 -1.06 -24.01
N GLU A 68 8.01 -2.39 -24.00
CA GLU A 68 7.07 -3.19 -24.78
C GLU A 68 5.62 -2.90 -24.42
N GLU A 69 5.36 -2.69 -23.13
CA GLU A 69 4.05 -2.36 -22.60
C GLU A 69 3.76 -0.85 -22.60
N ASN A 70 4.57 -0.04 -23.30
CA ASN A 70 4.40 1.41 -23.36
C ASN A 70 4.18 2.06 -21.98
N LEU A 71 5.05 1.72 -21.02
CA LEU A 71 5.17 2.39 -19.73
C LEU A 71 6.32 3.40 -19.75
N PRO A 72 6.34 4.39 -18.85
CA PRO A 72 7.44 5.35 -18.82
C PRO A 72 8.74 4.68 -18.37
N GLU A 73 9.87 5.37 -18.58
CA GLU A 73 11.18 4.88 -18.18
C GLU A 73 11.26 4.61 -16.66
N PRO A 74 11.68 3.42 -16.23
CA PRO A 74 11.83 3.13 -14.81
C PRO A 74 13.06 3.85 -14.22
N PHE A 75 13.02 4.07 -12.92
CA PHE A 75 14.14 4.62 -12.18
C PHE A 75 15.34 3.66 -12.21
N TRP A 76 15.10 2.35 -11.98
CA TRP A 76 16.03 1.27 -12.27
C TRP A 76 15.31 -0.02 -12.65
N VAL A 77 16.10 -0.94 -13.26
CA VAL A 77 15.75 -2.34 -13.44
C VAL A 77 16.91 -3.18 -12.89
N ALA A 78 16.63 -4.00 -11.87
CA ALA A 78 17.62 -4.91 -11.29
C ALA A 78 17.36 -6.35 -11.76
N GLN A 79 18.24 -6.89 -12.60
CA GLN A 79 18.11 -8.20 -13.23
C GLN A 79 18.95 -9.25 -12.51
N ASN A 80 18.36 -10.42 -12.31
CA ASN A 80 19.11 -11.61 -11.93
C ASN A 80 19.80 -12.17 -13.17
N PRO A 81 21.15 -12.19 -13.23
CA PRO A 81 21.89 -12.64 -14.41
C PRO A 81 21.75 -14.13 -14.68
N LYS A 82 21.25 -14.93 -13.71
CA LYS A 82 21.13 -16.38 -13.86
C LYS A 82 19.86 -16.81 -14.59
N ASN A 83 18.74 -16.10 -14.38
CA ASN A 83 17.43 -16.49 -14.91
C ASN A 83 16.72 -15.38 -15.68
N GLY A 84 17.28 -14.16 -15.72
CA GLY A 84 16.71 -13.03 -16.44
C GLY A 84 15.56 -12.32 -15.73
N HIS A 85 15.09 -12.81 -14.57
CA HIS A 85 14.02 -12.19 -13.78
C HIS A 85 14.43 -10.82 -13.25
N VAL A 86 13.53 -9.87 -13.24
CA VAL A 86 13.83 -8.47 -12.87
C VAL A 86 12.94 -7.91 -11.80
N HIS A 87 13.46 -6.93 -11.06
CA HIS A 87 12.64 -5.93 -10.38
C HIS A 87 12.68 -4.62 -11.17
N ILE A 88 11.51 -4.09 -11.53
CA ILE A 88 11.36 -2.78 -12.18
C ILE A 88 10.89 -1.78 -11.13
N CYS A 89 11.55 -0.63 -11.04
CA CYS A 89 11.28 0.37 -10.02
C CYS A 89 10.92 1.73 -10.62
N TYR A 90 9.89 2.38 -10.07
CA TYR A 90 9.49 3.75 -10.34
C TYR A 90 9.54 4.56 -9.04
N ARG A 91 10.21 5.72 -9.06
CA ARG A 91 10.26 6.64 -7.94
C ARG A 91 9.12 7.64 -8.02
N LEU A 92 8.41 7.86 -6.91
CA LEU A 92 7.34 8.87 -6.81
C LEU A 92 7.93 10.23 -6.47
N LEU A 93 7.41 11.29 -7.11
CA LEU A 93 7.80 12.67 -6.82
C LEU A 93 7.29 13.10 -5.44
N PHE A 94 6.07 12.70 -5.10
CA PHE A 94 5.47 12.91 -3.79
C PHE A 94 5.19 11.54 -3.14
N PRO A 95 6.04 11.11 -2.19
CA PRO A 95 5.75 9.95 -1.36
C PRO A 95 4.42 10.12 -0.61
N TYR A 96 3.68 9.05 -0.44
CA TYR A 96 2.43 9.10 0.30
C TYR A 96 2.49 8.22 1.56
N PRO A 97 1.90 8.73 2.69
CA PRO A 97 1.88 7.98 3.93
C PRO A 97 0.85 6.85 3.88
N THR A 98 1.14 5.75 4.61
CA THR A 98 0.24 4.61 4.79
C THR A 98 -0.20 4.43 6.24
N THR A 99 -0.17 5.51 7.02
CA THR A 99 -0.62 5.52 8.42
C THR A 99 -2.15 5.60 8.51
N GLU A 100 -2.69 5.18 9.66
CA GLU A 100 -4.14 5.25 9.95
C GLU A 100 -4.72 6.68 9.90
N ILE A 101 -3.86 7.69 10.10
CA ILE A 101 -4.24 9.12 10.08
C ILE A 101 -4.23 9.68 8.66
N ALA A 102 -3.57 8.99 7.72
CA ALA A 102 -3.44 9.44 6.35
C ALA A 102 -4.78 9.45 5.60
N SER A 103 -4.92 10.36 4.65
CA SER A 103 -6.08 10.35 3.77
C SER A 103 -6.08 9.10 2.90
N ILE A 104 -7.18 8.35 2.94
CA ILE A 104 -7.30 7.09 2.22
C ILE A 104 -7.40 7.26 0.70
N LYS A 105 -7.91 8.40 0.22
CA LYS A 105 -8.12 8.63 -1.22
C LYS A 105 -6.84 8.59 -2.05
N PRO A 106 -5.74 9.28 -1.65
CA PRO A 106 -4.45 9.15 -2.34
C PRO A 106 -3.91 7.72 -2.33
N MET A 107 -4.07 7.00 -1.21
CA MET A 107 -3.62 5.60 -1.09
C MET A 107 -4.41 4.68 -2.03
N GLN A 108 -5.74 4.82 -2.09
CA GLN A 108 -6.59 4.05 -3.02
C GLN A 108 -6.25 4.37 -4.48
N TYR A 109 -5.96 5.62 -4.78
CA TYR A 109 -5.57 6.03 -6.13
C TYR A 109 -4.22 5.43 -6.51
N ALA A 110 -3.22 5.55 -5.65
CA ALA A 110 -1.90 4.96 -5.83
C ALA A 110 -1.97 3.43 -5.99
N ALA A 111 -2.78 2.75 -5.16
CA ALA A 111 -3.00 1.31 -5.26
C ALA A 111 -3.61 0.89 -6.60
N LYS A 112 -4.57 1.65 -7.14
CA LYS A 112 -5.17 1.41 -8.47
C LYS A 112 -4.15 1.54 -9.58
N ILE A 113 -3.30 2.57 -9.52
CA ILE A 113 -2.23 2.79 -10.49
C ILE A 113 -1.23 1.63 -10.43
N GLN A 114 -0.74 1.30 -9.23
CA GLN A 114 0.21 0.22 -9.03
C GLN A 114 -0.34 -1.13 -9.51
N ALA A 115 -1.60 -1.45 -9.21
CA ALA A 115 -2.24 -2.68 -9.69
C ALA A 115 -2.39 -2.70 -11.21
N ALA A 116 -2.73 -1.57 -11.84
CA ALA A 116 -2.85 -1.49 -13.30
C ALA A 116 -1.49 -1.64 -14.00
N MET A 117 -0.43 -1.02 -13.47
CA MET A 117 0.95 -1.22 -13.94
C MET A 117 1.39 -2.67 -13.77
N ALA A 118 1.12 -3.29 -12.60
CA ALA A 118 1.47 -4.70 -12.34
C ALA A 118 0.80 -5.65 -13.34
N ARG A 119 -0.49 -5.42 -13.64
CA ARG A 119 -1.21 -6.20 -14.66
C ARG A 119 -0.58 -6.07 -16.05
N LYS A 120 -0.22 -4.84 -16.42
CA LYS A 120 0.39 -4.52 -17.71
C LYS A 120 1.75 -5.20 -17.85
N LEU A 121 2.57 -5.13 -16.79
CA LEU A 121 3.88 -5.77 -16.71
C LEU A 121 3.83 -7.29 -16.50
N LYS A 122 2.65 -7.89 -16.28
CA LYS A 122 2.50 -9.30 -15.88
C LYS A 122 3.35 -9.63 -14.65
N ALA A 123 3.45 -8.67 -13.71
CA ALA A 123 4.23 -8.81 -12.50
C ALA A 123 3.63 -9.87 -11.57
N ASP A 124 4.50 -10.50 -10.77
CA ASP A 124 4.09 -11.50 -9.80
C ASP A 124 3.08 -10.91 -8.78
N ALA A 125 1.90 -11.52 -8.74
CA ALA A 125 0.84 -11.15 -7.80
C ALA A 125 1.17 -11.55 -6.35
N GLY A 126 2.09 -12.51 -6.15
CA GLY A 126 2.55 -12.95 -4.82
C GLY A 126 3.65 -12.07 -4.23
N TYR A 127 4.20 -11.15 -5.00
CA TYR A 127 5.30 -10.30 -4.53
C TYR A 127 4.86 -9.42 -3.36
N SER A 128 5.54 -9.58 -2.21
CA SER A 128 5.18 -8.90 -0.95
C SER A 128 5.38 -7.38 -0.96
N ARG A 129 6.11 -6.84 -1.95
CA ARG A 129 6.48 -5.42 -2.07
C ARG A 129 7.26 -4.87 -0.87
N LYS A 130 7.94 -5.74 -0.14
CA LYS A 130 8.74 -5.37 1.04
C LYS A 130 10.21 -5.23 0.70
N LEU A 131 10.80 -6.25 0.08
CA LEU A 131 12.22 -6.27 -0.29
C LEU A 131 12.36 -6.25 -1.81
N THR A 132 13.34 -5.51 -2.29
CA THR A 132 13.73 -5.51 -3.71
C THR A 132 15.12 -6.08 -3.91
N LYS A 133 15.42 -6.57 -5.12
CA LYS A 133 16.79 -6.76 -5.59
C LYS A 133 17.51 -5.42 -5.41
N ASN A 134 18.54 -5.39 -4.57
CA ASN A 134 19.21 -4.16 -4.17
C ASN A 134 20.05 -3.59 -5.33
N PRO A 135 19.75 -2.39 -5.84
CA PRO A 135 20.45 -1.81 -6.98
C PRO A 135 21.93 -1.53 -6.75
N TYR A 136 22.39 -1.49 -5.48
CA TYR A 136 23.80 -1.36 -5.12
C TYR A 136 24.57 -2.68 -5.17
N ASN A 137 23.86 -3.81 -5.06
CA ASN A 137 24.54 -5.10 -4.92
C ASN A 137 24.98 -5.67 -6.27
N PRO A 138 26.28 -6.02 -6.45
CA PRO A 138 26.82 -6.52 -7.72
C PRO A 138 26.29 -7.91 -8.12
N ALA A 139 25.57 -8.60 -7.25
CA ALA A 139 24.87 -9.84 -7.62
C ALA A 139 23.78 -9.62 -8.67
N TRP A 140 23.29 -8.39 -8.80
CA TRP A 140 22.27 -8.00 -9.76
C TRP A 140 22.86 -7.13 -10.86
N ARG A 141 22.46 -7.38 -12.10
CA ARG A 141 22.74 -6.49 -13.21
C ARG A 141 21.74 -5.33 -13.17
N THR A 142 22.15 -4.20 -12.60
CA THR A 142 21.28 -3.01 -12.48
C THR A 142 21.48 -2.07 -13.65
N MET A 143 20.36 -1.69 -14.26
CA MET A 143 20.28 -0.71 -15.35
C MET A 143 19.46 0.49 -14.84
N PHE A 144 19.97 1.69 -15.03
CA PHE A 144 19.31 2.95 -14.69
C PHE A 144 18.89 3.64 -15.99
N PHE A 145 17.62 4.04 -16.08
CA PHE A 145 17.04 4.63 -17.29
C PHE A 145 16.80 6.13 -17.12
N THR A 146 16.20 6.54 -16.00
CA THR A 146 15.91 7.96 -15.75
C THR A 146 16.20 8.33 -14.29
N ASP A 147 16.48 9.61 -14.03
CA ASP A 147 16.50 10.17 -12.67
C ASP A 147 15.20 10.90 -12.33
N LYS A 148 14.21 10.83 -13.23
CA LYS A 148 12.89 11.43 -13.06
C LYS A 148 12.13 10.70 -11.96
N SER A 149 11.45 11.48 -11.10
CA SER A 149 10.41 11.01 -10.21
C SER A 149 9.04 11.35 -10.79
N TYR A 150 8.07 10.48 -10.66
CA TYR A 150 6.77 10.59 -11.31
C TYR A 150 5.69 11.06 -10.36
N LEU A 151 4.80 11.91 -10.83
CA LEU A 151 3.49 12.11 -10.23
C LEU A 151 2.61 10.88 -10.46
N LEU A 152 1.68 10.61 -9.55
CA LEU A 152 0.71 9.52 -9.75
C LEU A 152 -0.12 9.71 -11.02
N ASP A 153 -0.51 10.95 -11.33
CA ASP A 153 -1.26 11.28 -12.54
C ASP A 153 -0.44 11.02 -13.81
N GLU A 154 0.86 11.33 -13.81
CA GLU A 154 1.75 11.01 -14.93
C GLU A 154 1.83 9.49 -15.18
N LEU A 155 1.87 8.68 -14.11
CA LEU A 155 1.83 7.22 -14.25
C LEU A 155 0.46 6.73 -14.72
N ALA A 156 -0.61 7.41 -14.33
CA ALA A 156 -1.97 7.07 -14.74
C ALA A 156 -2.21 7.26 -16.23
N ASP A 157 -1.52 8.19 -16.89
CA ASP A 157 -1.64 8.45 -18.33
C ASP A 157 -1.21 7.24 -19.21
N TYR A 158 -0.40 6.35 -18.66
CA TYR A 158 0.09 5.13 -19.36
C TYR A 158 -0.78 3.90 -19.18
N ILE A 159 -1.83 3.98 -18.38
CA ILE A 159 -2.63 2.83 -17.95
C ILE A 159 -4.12 3.10 -17.98
N VAL A 160 -4.92 2.02 -18.00
CA VAL A 160 -6.36 2.11 -17.77
C VAL A 160 -6.61 1.82 -16.29
N VAL A 161 -6.96 2.88 -15.54
CA VAL A 161 -7.27 2.77 -14.11
C VAL A 161 -8.62 2.09 -13.93
N LYS A 162 -8.62 0.84 -13.45
CA LYS A 162 -9.82 0.04 -13.14
C LYS A 162 -10.01 -0.10 -11.63
N ALA A 163 -11.21 -0.51 -11.22
CA ALA A 163 -11.45 -0.91 -9.85
C ALA A 163 -10.48 -2.04 -9.43
N LEU A 164 -10.03 -1.98 -8.18
CA LEU A 164 -9.15 -3.01 -7.62
C LEU A 164 -9.93 -4.31 -7.40
N ARG A 165 -9.31 -5.44 -7.71
CA ARG A 165 -9.76 -6.76 -7.24
C ARG A 165 -9.51 -6.86 -5.73
N LYS A 166 -10.23 -7.76 -5.04
CA LYS A 166 -10.08 -7.92 -3.58
C LYS A 166 -8.63 -8.18 -3.15
N SER A 167 -7.91 -9.05 -3.84
CA SER A 167 -6.49 -9.33 -3.61
C SER A 167 -5.58 -8.12 -3.87
N GLU A 168 -5.89 -7.32 -4.88
CA GLU A 168 -5.12 -6.10 -5.20
C GLU A 168 -5.33 -4.99 -4.16
N GLN A 169 -6.51 -4.91 -3.55
CA GLN A 169 -6.76 -4.00 -2.42
C GLN A 169 -5.85 -4.32 -1.23
N GLU A 170 -5.75 -5.58 -0.88
CA GLU A 170 -4.94 -6.05 0.25
C GLU A 170 -3.45 -5.77 0.05
N GLN A 171 -2.96 -5.94 -1.17
CA GLN A 171 -1.56 -5.64 -1.52
C GLN A 171 -1.28 -4.14 -1.67
N GLY A 172 -2.20 -3.39 -2.26
CA GLY A 172 -1.99 -1.99 -2.61
C GLY A 172 -2.14 -1.01 -1.46
N LEU A 173 -3.07 -1.29 -0.53
CA LEU A 173 -3.30 -0.46 0.66
C LEU A 173 -2.40 -0.87 1.84
N GLY A 174 -1.77 -2.04 1.74
CA GLY A 174 -1.10 -2.67 2.87
C GLY A 174 -2.10 -3.34 3.83
N ARG A 175 -1.63 -4.41 4.50
CA ARG A 175 -2.47 -5.20 5.40
C ARG A 175 -3.04 -4.39 6.56
N ASN A 176 -2.25 -3.46 7.12
CA ASN A 176 -2.68 -2.58 8.21
C ASN A 176 -3.82 -1.66 7.80
N CYS A 177 -3.73 -1.02 6.64
CA CYS A 177 -4.79 -0.15 6.14
C CYS A 177 -6.04 -0.94 5.77
N THR A 178 -5.91 -2.12 5.18
CA THR A 178 -7.03 -3.00 4.86
C THR A 178 -7.72 -3.48 6.14
N LEU A 179 -6.93 -3.85 7.18
CA LEU A 179 -7.45 -4.24 8.48
C LEU A 179 -8.25 -3.09 9.11
N PHE A 180 -7.67 -1.89 9.12
CA PHE A 180 -8.31 -0.69 9.66
C PHE A 180 -9.59 -0.36 8.90
N GLU A 181 -9.59 -0.29 7.56
CA GLU A 181 -10.77 0.04 6.76
C GLU A 181 -11.93 -0.94 6.98
N ARG A 182 -11.64 -2.24 6.91
CA ARG A 182 -12.66 -3.26 7.10
C ARG A 182 -13.20 -3.24 8.52
N GLY A 183 -12.31 -3.13 9.51
CA GLY A 183 -12.68 -3.04 10.91
C GLY A 183 -13.48 -1.77 11.24
N ALA A 184 -13.07 -0.61 10.73
CA ALA A 184 -13.79 0.63 10.93
C ALA A 184 -15.17 0.61 10.25
N SER A 185 -15.27 0.11 9.01
CA SER A 185 -16.54 -0.02 8.29
C SER A 185 -17.53 -0.89 9.05
N TRP A 186 -17.11 -2.05 9.53
CA TRP A 186 -17.92 -2.93 10.38
C TRP A 186 -18.31 -2.23 11.68
N SER A 187 -17.36 -1.55 12.32
CA SER A 187 -17.59 -0.86 13.59
C SER A 187 -18.64 0.26 13.48
N TYR A 188 -18.75 0.94 12.34
CA TYR A 188 -19.77 1.97 12.12
C TYR A 188 -21.19 1.39 12.07
N THR A 189 -21.36 0.17 11.63
CA THR A 189 -22.66 -0.50 11.60
C THR A 189 -23.05 -1.06 12.96
N GLU A 190 -22.09 -1.65 13.68
CA GLU A 190 -22.36 -2.44 14.89
C GLU A 190 -22.41 -1.62 16.18
N VAL A 191 -21.67 -0.50 16.28
CA VAL A 191 -21.53 0.25 17.55
C VAL A 191 -22.86 0.65 18.18
N MET A 192 -23.88 0.93 17.37
CA MET A 192 -25.18 1.38 17.87
C MET A 192 -25.95 0.25 18.57
N GLU A 193 -25.77 -1.01 18.18
CA GLU A 193 -26.35 -2.16 18.88
C GLU A 193 -25.78 -2.31 20.27
N PHE A 194 -24.45 -2.21 20.41
CA PHE A 194 -23.77 -2.24 21.71
C PHE A 194 -24.22 -1.08 22.62
N LYS A 195 -24.38 0.12 22.05
CA LYS A 195 -24.85 1.28 22.83
C LYS A 195 -26.31 1.14 23.28
N ARG A 196 -27.21 0.67 22.43
CA ARG A 196 -28.61 0.42 22.75
C ARG A 196 -28.78 -0.66 23.82
N ALA A 197 -27.92 -1.65 23.79
CA ALA A 197 -27.86 -2.70 24.81
C ALA A 197 -27.20 -2.25 26.13
N ASN A 198 -26.79 -0.96 26.26
CA ASN A 198 -26.01 -0.46 27.40
C ASN A 198 -24.76 -1.29 27.71
N ALA A 199 -24.14 -1.87 26.67
CA ALA A 199 -22.95 -2.67 26.83
C ALA A 199 -21.76 -1.82 27.32
N PRO A 200 -20.92 -2.33 28.24
CA PRO A 200 -19.72 -1.61 28.63
C PRO A 200 -18.71 -1.53 27.49
N PHE A 201 -17.91 -0.45 27.47
CA PHE A 201 -16.87 -0.23 26.44
C PHE A 201 -15.92 -1.44 26.26
N ALA A 202 -15.64 -2.17 27.36
CA ALA A 202 -14.78 -3.37 27.30
C ALA A 202 -15.35 -4.46 26.39
N LEU A 203 -16.68 -4.67 26.41
CA LEU A 203 -17.34 -5.62 25.50
C LEU A 203 -17.25 -5.16 24.04
N TRP A 204 -17.51 -3.89 23.79
CA TRP A 204 -17.35 -3.30 22.48
C TRP A 204 -15.91 -3.43 21.94
N HIS A 205 -14.92 -3.06 22.75
CA HIS A 205 -13.50 -3.17 22.37
C HIS A 205 -13.10 -4.63 22.07
N ASN A 206 -13.59 -5.60 22.84
CA ASN A 206 -13.33 -7.02 22.57
C ASN A 206 -13.98 -7.46 21.24
N ALA A 207 -15.22 -7.06 20.97
CA ALA A 207 -15.89 -7.39 19.72
C ALA A 207 -15.11 -6.84 18.49
N VAL A 208 -14.66 -5.58 18.55
CA VAL A 208 -13.82 -4.99 17.51
C VAL A 208 -12.52 -5.79 17.34
N LYS A 209 -11.87 -6.13 18.44
CA LYS A 209 -10.61 -6.90 18.42
C LYS A 209 -10.79 -8.29 17.79
N ASP A 210 -11.86 -8.99 18.13
CA ASP A 210 -12.13 -10.33 17.60
C ASP A 210 -12.49 -10.27 16.12
N HIS A 211 -13.30 -9.30 15.69
CA HIS A 211 -13.56 -9.06 14.27
C HIS A 211 -12.28 -8.76 13.47
N LEU A 212 -11.34 -7.98 14.03
CA LEU A 212 -10.07 -7.73 13.38
C LEU A 212 -9.18 -8.99 13.29
N LYS A 213 -9.25 -9.90 14.27
CA LYS A 213 -8.56 -11.21 14.18
C LYS A 213 -9.10 -12.04 13.02
N ASP A 214 -10.43 -12.06 12.84
CA ASP A 214 -11.07 -12.79 11.74
C ASP A 214 -10.63 -12.24 10.39
N ILE A 215 -10.60 -10.91 10.23
CA ILE A 215 -10.06 -10.26 9.02
C ILE A 215 -8.60 -10.66 8.80
N ASN A 216 -7.78 -10.60 9.86
CA ASN A 216 -6.34 -10.90 9.82
C ASN A 216 -6.05 -12.36 9.45
N GLY A 217 -6.89 -13.29 9.92
CA GLY A 217 -6.81 -14.71 9.55
C GLY A 217 -7.05 -14.98 8.06
N GLY A 218 -7.68 -14.06 7.35
CA GLY A 218 -7.89 -14.13 5.90
C GLY A 218 -6.74 -13.55 5.06
N PHE A 219 -5.70 -12.98 5.68
CA PHE A 219 -4.52 -12.51 4.95
C PHE A 219 -3.55 -13.66 4.66
N PRO A 220 -2.89 -13.68 3.49
CA PRO A 220 -1.87 -14.70 3.17
C PRO A 220 -0.74 -14.76 4.21
N GLU A 221 -0.38 -13.61 4.78
CA GLU A 221 0.56 -13.47 5.88
C GLU A 221 -0.08 -12.58 6.95
N SER A 222 -0.41 -13.16 8.08
CA SER A 222 -1.09 -12.45 9.17
C SER A 222 -0.22 -11.38 9.79
N LEU A 223 -0.85 -10.28 10.23
CA LEU A 223 -0.20 -9.23 11.02
C LEU A 223 0.08 -9.72 12.45
N PRO A 224 1.15 -9.21 13.10
CA PRO A 224 1.41 -9.48 14.52
C PRO A 224 0.24 -9.06 15.41
N TYR A 225 0.00 -9.82 16.49
CA TYR A 225 -1.08 -9.55 17.44
C TYR A 225 -1.00 -8.14 18.06
N SER A 226 0.21 -7.60 18.24
CA SER A 226 0.42 -6.23 18.72
C SER A 226 -0.23 -5.17 17.83
N GLU A 227 -0.17 -5.35 16.51
CA GLU A 227 -0.77 -4.46 15.52
C GLU A 227 -2.30 -4.56 15.53
N ILE A 228 -2.85 -5.79 15.62
CA ILE A 228 -4.30 -5.99 15.76
C ILE A 228 -4.81 -5.29 17.02
N LYS A 229 -4.10 -5.43 18.14
CA LYS A 229 -4.46 -4.81 19.43
C LYS A 229 -4.45 -3.28 19.34
N ALA A 230 -3.44 -2.70 18.71
CA ALA A 230 -3.32 -1.26 18.52
C ALA A 230 -4.45 -0.72 17.64
N THR A 231 -4.70 -1.37 16.50
CA THR A 231 -5.78 -1.02 15.57
C THR A 231 -7.15 -1.15 16.22
N ALA A 232 -7.40 -2.23 16.98
CA ALA A 232 -8.65 -2.43 17.71
C ALA A 232 -8.90 -1.31 18.71
N LYS A 233 -7.89 -0.93 19.50
CA LYS A 233 -7.99 0.17 20.46
C LYS A 233 -8.31 1.49 19.77
N SER A 234 -7.64 1.80 18.67
CA SER A 234 -7.87 3.02 17.89
C SER A 234 -9.30 3.09 17.37
N ILE A 235 -9.75 2.06 16.65
CA ILE A 235 -11.11 2.00 16.06
C ILE A 235 -12.17 2.05 17.17
N ALA A 236 -12.05 1.16 18.16
CA ALA A 236 -13.07 1.06 19.21
C ALA A 236 -13.24 2.37 19.97
N THR A 237 -12.15 3.04 20.36
CA THR A 237 -12.19 4.30 21.11
C THR A 237 -12.80 5.41 20.25
N TRP A 238 -12.33 5.57 19.01
CA TRP A 238 -12.80 6.63 18.13
C TRP A 238 -14.29 6.49 17.80
N VAL A 239 -14.74 5.27 17.46
CA VAL A 239 -16.13 4.99 17.10
C VAL A 239 -17.03 5.15 18.33
N TRP A 240 -16.63 4.63 19.48
CA TRP A 240 -17.41 4.74 20.73
C TRP A 240 -17.65 6.19 21.16
N GLN A 241 -16.64 7.05 21.02
CA GLN A 241 -16.74 8.45 21.42
C GLN A 241 -17.58 9.31 20.47
N ARG A 242 -17.53 9.01 19.17
CA ARG A 242 -18.12 9.89 18.15
C ARG A 242 -19.48 9.44 17.63
N PHE A 243 -19.81 8.16 17.73
CA PHE A 243 -21.10 7.65 17.30
C PHE A 243 -22.15 7.80 18.43
N SER A 244 -23.14 8.65 18.19
CA SER A 244 -24.33 8.82 19.04
C SER A 244 -25.58 8.73 18.16
N GLU A 245 -26.74 8.46 18.78
CA GLU A 245 -28.02 8.46 18.03
C GLU A 245 -28.31 9.80 17.34
N GLN A 246 -27.98 10.91 18.01
CA GLN A 246 -28.09 12.23 17.41
C GLN A 246 -27.14 12.44 16.24
N GLY A 247 -25.89 12.02 16.37
CA GLY A 247 -24.90 12.12 15.30
C GLY A 247 -25.27 11.28 14.08
N LEU A 248 -25.82 10.08 14.30
CA LEU A 248 -26.29 9.21 13.21
C LEU A 248 -27.48 9.83 12.46
N LYS A 249 -28.46 10.40 13.21
CA LYS A 249 -29.60 11.12 12.62
C LYS A 249 -29.15 12.33 11.80
N GLN A 250 -28.21 13.11 12.30
CA GLN A 250 -27.64 14.26 11.58
C GLN A 250 -26.91 13.83 10.29
N TRP A 251 -26.11 12.77 10.36
CA TRP A 251 -25.38 12.24 9.20
C TRP A 251 -26.35 11.71 8.11
N HIS A 252 -27.41 11.00 8.49
CA HIS A 252 -28.45 10.55 7.55
C HIS A 252 -29.20 11.74 6.94
N ALA A 253 -29.52 12.77 7.72
CA ALA A 253 -30.14 13.98 7.24
C ALA A 253 -29.26 14.74 6.23
N GLU A 254 -27.95 14.85 6.51
CA GLU A 254 -27.00 15.46 5.56
C GLU A 254 -26.83 14.67 4.27
N LYS A 255 -26.74 13.34 4.36
CA LYS A 255 -26.71 12.48 3.16
C LYS A 255 -27.99 12.60 2.35
N GLY A 256 -29.14 12.59 3.00
CA GLY A 256 -30.45 12.80 2.35
C GLY A 256 -30.51 14.15 1.62
N ARG A 257 -30.04 15.23 2.26
CA ARG A 257 -29.98 16.57 1.66
C ARG A 257 -29.05 16.62 0.44
N LYS A 258 -27.86 16.01 0.52
CA LYS A 258 -26.91 15.93 -0.62
C LYS A 258 -27.46 15.07 -1.76
N GLY A 259 -28.17 13.99 -1.46
CA GLY A 259 -28.84 13.14 -2.44
C GLY A 259 -29.99 13.86 -3.15
N GLY A 260 -30.83 14.58 -2.36
CA GLY A 260 -31.94 15.39 -2.90
C GLY A 260 -31.47 16.56 -3.77
N GLN A 261 -30.33 17.19 -3.45
CA GLN A 261 -29.75 18.24 -4.29
C GLN A 261 -29.22 17.71 -5.63
N LYS A 262 -28.69 16.49 -5.67
CA LYS A 262 -28.25 15.82 -6.92
C LYS A 262 -29.45 15.41 -7.78
N SER A 263 -30.55 14.95 -7.17
CA SER A 263 -31.77 14.56 -7.88
C SER A 263 -32.49 15.75 -8.55
N LYS A 264 -32.50 16.91 -7.89
CA LYS A 264 -33.13 18.13 -8.45
C LYS A 264 -32.35 18.73 -9.64
N ARG A 265 -31.09 18.38 -9.84
CA ARG A 265 -30.31 18.82 -11.02
C ARG A 265 -30.61 18.04 -12.30
N GLY A 266 -31.23 16.85 -12.18
CA GLY A 266 -31.64 16.04 -13.31
C GLY A 266 -33.07 16.32 -13.84
N ALA A 267 -33.83 17.19 -13.16
CA ALA A 267 -35.24 17.47 -13.49
C ALA A 267 -35.49 18.83 -14.16
N LYS A 268 -34.45 19.44 -14.75
CA LYS A 268 -34.55 20.67 -15.57
C LYS A 268 -33.75 20.48 -16.85
N ALA A 269 -34.27 19.66 -17.72
CA ALA A 269 -33.98 19.62 -19.15
C ALA A 269 -35.23 19.06 -19.82
N ASP A 270 -36.22 19.90 -20.00
CA ASP A 270 -37.29 19.84 -21.02
C ASP A 270 -37.48 21.26 -21.53
#